data_7e492f1f613270e9143788843148349e
#
_entry.id   7e492f1f613270e9143788843148349e
#
_cell.length_a   1.000
_cell.length_b   1.000
_cell.length_c   1.000
_cell.angle_alpha   90.00
_cell.angle_beta   90.00
_cell.angle_gamma   90.00
#
_symmetry.space_group_name_H-M   'P 1'
#
loop_
_entity.id
_entity.type
_entity.pdbx_description
1 polymer ?
#
loop_
_entity_poly.entity_id
_entity_poly.type
_entity_poly.pdbx_seq_one_letter_code
_entity_poly.pdbx_strand_id
1 'polypeptide(L)'
;MYRTLPAVQKLIEMIREGSIGQVKLIRSNFSFSREALEGDARYQPDHAGGGLMDVGCYCVNLTRALMGSEPTDTACFAHLHKLGVDDYAAGVLRFGDKTLATFTCGMTVANDWTTYIAGDDGEIAINDPWLGDGTFTLTKGGTTQTIEAKTDMPVYALEAESFAAAINGAAPWITREDTLGNMRVLDQLREQAGVPVPA
;
A
#
# COMPACT_ATOMS: atom_id res chain seq x y z
N MET A 1 -5.59 -7.13 -5.57
CA MET A 1 -7.01 -7.30 -5.15
C MET A 1 -7.60 -6.02 -4.51
N TYR A 2 -7.03 -5.45 -3.45
CA TYR A 2 -7.62 -4.33 -2.69
C TYR A 2 -7.93 -3.06 -3.53
N ARG A 3 -7.21 -2.81 -4.62
CA ARG A 3 -7.44 -1.68 -5.54
C ARG A 3 -8.82 -1.73 -6.25
N THR A 4 -9.49 -2.89 -6.23
CA THR A 4 -10.85 -3.05 -6.75
C THR A 4 -11.94 -2.76 -5.72
N LEU A 5 -11.57 -2.57 -4.44
CA LEU A 5 -12.53 -2.19 -3.40
C LEU A 5 -13.10 -0.79 -3.66
N PRO A 6 -14.44 -0.61 -3.64
CA PRO A 6 -15.06 0.69 -3.90
C PRO A 6 -14.57 1.80 -2.97
N ALA A 7 -14.30 1.49 -1.68
CA ALA A 7 -13.78 2.47 -0.73
C ALA A 7 -12.38 2.97 -1.11
N VAL A 8 -11.51 2.08 -1.59
CA VAL A 8 -10.16 2.46 -2.03
C VAL A 8 -10.22 3.28 -3.32
N GLN A 9 -11.12 2.93 -4.24
CA GLN A 9 -11.34 3.70 -5.46
C GLN A 9 -11.86 5.10 -5.13
N LYS A 10 -12.85 5.19 -4.24
CA LYS A 10 -13.41 6.46 -3.78
C LYS A 10 -12.36 7.31 -3.04
N LEU A 11 -11.54 6.69 -2.20
CA LEU A 11 -10.42 7.36 -1.53
C LEU A 11 -9.45 7.99 -2.54
N ILE A 12 -9.01 7.22 -3.55
CA ILE A 12 -8.10 7.71 -4.60
C ILE A 12 -8.74 8.85 -5.39
N GLU A 13 -10.01 8.74 -5.75
CA GLU A 13 -10.77 9.79 -6.43
C GLU A 13 -10.80 11.08 -5.59
N MET A 14 -11.19 11.02 -4.33
CA MET A 14 -11.27 12.18 -3.43
C MET A 14 -9.92 12.87 -3.25
N ILE A 15 -8.82 12.12 -3.15
CA ILE A 15 -7.47 12.69 -3.09
C ILE A 15 -7.14 13.44 -4.39
N ARG A 16 -7.44 12.85 -5.54
CA ARG A 16 -7.21 13.48 -6.87
C ARG A 16 -8.06 14.72 -7.09
N GLU A 17 -9.27 14.75 -6.55
CA GLU A 17 -10.17 15.92 -6.57
C GLU A 17 -9.76 17.01 -5.57
N GLY A 18 -8.75 16.77 -4.72
CA GLY A 18 -8.25 17.74 -3.76
C GLY A 18 -9.13 17.91 -2.52
N SER A 19 -9.87 16.89 -2.10
CA SER A 19 -10.78 16.94 -0.95
C SER A 19 -10.11 17.42 0.35
N ILE A 20 -8.80 17.19 0.51
CA ILE A 20 -7.99 17.62 1.66
C ILE A 20 -6.91 18.65 1.28
N GLY A 21 -7.03 19.28 0.12
CA GLY A 21 -6.01 20.19 -0.42
C GLY A 21 -4.77 19.45 -0.91
N GLN A 22 -3.60 20.09 -0.81
CA GLN A 22 -2.31 19.50 -1.17
C GLN A 22 -1.91 18.44 -0.15
N VAL A 23 -1.77 17.19 -0.55
CA VAL A 23 -1.25 16.12 0.33
C VAL A 23 0.16 16.47 0.81
N LYS A 24 0.39 16.37 2.11
CA LYS A 24 1.68 16.63 2.78
C LYS A 24 2.29 15.36 3.34
N LEU A 25 1.49 14.56 4.04
CA LEU A 25 1.95 13.34 4.70
C LEU A 25 1.02 12.17 4.41
N ILE A 26 1.62 11.00 4.21
CA ILE A 26 0.92 9.71 4.17
C ILE A 26 1.62 8.78 5.17
N ARG A 27 0.84 8.03 5.94
CA ARG A 27 1.34 6.92 6.78
C ARG A 27 0.53 5.69 6.44
N SER A 28 1.17 4.59 6.07
CA SER A 28 0.50 3.36 5.69
C SER A 28 1.16 2.16 6.38
N ASN A 29 0.35 1.30 6.96
CA ASN A 29 0.82 0.13 7.68
C ASN A 29 0.16 -1.13 7.15
N PHE A 30 0.93 -2.22 7.02
CA PHE A 30 0.39 -3.54 6.82
C PHE A 30 1.32 -4.57 7.47
N SER A 31 0.85 -5.18 8.53
CA SER A 31 1.63 -6.18 9.27
C SER A 31 0.71 -7.25 9.85
N PHE A 32 1.27 -8.42 10.06
CA PHE A 32 0.67 -9.49 10.84
C PHE A 32 1.75 -10.19 11.66
N SER A 33 1.36 -10.84 12.75
CA SER A 33 2.29 -11.63 13.54
C SER A 33 2.01 -13.11 13.35
N ARG A 34 2.92 -13.78 12.65
CA ARG A 34 2.88 -15.23 12.44
C ARG A 34 4.29 -15.80 12.65
N GLU A 35 4.37 -16.99 13.23
CA GLU A 35 5.64 -17.70 13.33
C GLU A 35 6.16 -18.04 11.92
N ALA A 36 7.46 -17.83 11.75
CA ALA A 36 8.16 -18.20 10.53
C ALA A 36 8.22 -19.73 10.40
N LEU A 37 7.67 -20.26 9.33
CA LEU A 37 7.71 -21.69 9.04
C LEU A 37 8.74 -21.98 7.95
N GLU A 38 9.61 -22.93 8.22
CA GLU A 38 10.51 -23.47 7.20
C GLU A 38 9.69 -24.08 6.05
N GLY A 39 10.01 -23.66 4.81
CA GLY A 39 9.25 -24.08 3.61
C GLY A 39 8.11 -23.13 3.21
N ASP A 40 7.71 -22.16 4.04
CA ASP A 40 6.81 -21.10 3.60
C ASP A 40 7.52 -20.17 2.61
N ALA A 41 6.95 -19.98 1.43
CA ALA A 41 7.51 -19.15 0.34
C ALA A 41 7.83 -17.72 0.78
N ARG A 42 7.10 -17.19 1.78
CA ARG A 42 7.34 -15.84 2.35
C ARG A 42 8.70 -15.72 3.03
N TYR A 43 9.28 -16.82 3.47
CA TYR A 43 10.57 -16.88 4.15
C TYR A 43 11.68 -17.48 3.29
N GLN A 44 11.47 -17.59 1.96
CA GLN A 44 12.46 -18.14 1.03
C GLN A 44 13.05 -17.04 0.15
N PRO A 45 14.37 -16.73 0.27
CA PRO A 45 15.03 -15.72 -0.55
C PRO A 45 14.89 -15.98 -2.05
N ASP A 46 15.02 -17.24 -2.49
CA ASP A 46 14.92 -17.63 -3.90
C ASP A 46 13.52 -17.44 -4.50
N HIS A 47 12.51 -17.29 -3.66
CA HIS A 47 11.13 -16.97 -4.06
C HIS A 47 10.81 -15.47 -3.92
N ALA A 48 11.82 -14.64 -3.74
CA ALA A 48 11.65 -13.22 -3.44
C ALA A 48 10.75 -12.99 -2.20
N GLY A 49 10.87 -13.83 -1.16
CA GLY A 49 10.14 -13.66 0.09
C GLY A 49 10.55 -12.40 0.82
N GLY A 50 9.90 -12.14 1.94
CA GLY A 50 10.14 -11.00 2.82
C GLY A 50 8.91 -10.13 3.04
N GLY A 51 8.89 -9.40 4.14
CA GLY A 51 7.79 -8.51 4.54
C GLY A 51 7.58 -7.36 3.57
N LEU A 52 8.65 -6.83 2.96
CA LEU A 52 8.55 -5.84 1.89
C LEU A 52 7.79 -6.36 0.69
N MET A 53 8.05 -7.60 0.28
CA MET A 53 7.40 -8.20 -0.87
C MET A 53 6.00 -8.73 -0.57
N ASP A 54 5.77 -9.28 0.63
CA ASP A 54 4.48 -9.86 1.01
C ASP A 54 3.42 -8.78 1.32
N VAL A 55 3.75 -7.82 2.17
CA VAL A 55 2.80 -6.79 2.63
C VAL A 55 3.28 -5.34 2.44
N GLY A 56 4.57 -5.07 2.40
CA GLY A 56 5.09 -3.74 2.10
C GLY A 56 4.71 -3.26 0.70
N CYS A 57 4.62 -4.19 -0.25
CA CYS A 57 4.17 -3.92 -1.61
C CYS A 57 2.79 -3.27 -1.68
N TYR A 58 1.90 -3.55 -0.74
CA TYR A 58 0.58 -2.92 -0.63
C TYR A 58 0.69 -1.45 -0.21
N CYS A 59 1.49 -1.15 0.82
CA CYS A 59 1.71 0.21 1.30
C CYS A 59 2.33 1.10 0.22
N VAL A 60 3.35 0.60 -0.48
CA VAL A 60 4.01 1.30 -1.59
C VAL A 60 3.02 1.52 -2.74
N ASN A 61 2.27 0.49 -3.13
CA ASN A 61 1.30 0.58 -4.23
C ASN A 61 0.18 1.57 -3.92
N LEU A 62 -0.40 1.54 -2.70
CA LEU A 62 -1.45 2.48 -2.32
C LEU A 62 -0.93 3.92 -2.34
N THR A 63 0.24 4.16 -1.76
CA THR A 63 0.86 5.49 -1.72
C THR A 63 1.08 6.06 -3.13
N ARG A 64 1.65 5.25 -4.04
CA ARG A 64 1.83 5.62 -5.46
C ARG A 64 0.49 5.91 -6.15
N ALA A 65 -0.53 5.12 -5.87
CA ALA A 65 -1.87 5.30 -6.43
C ALA A 65 -2.54 6.60 -5.95
N LEU A 66 -2.40 6.93 -4.66
CA LEU A 66 -2.89 8.18 -4.08
C LEU A 66 -2.19 9.40 -4.70
N MET A 67 -0.87 9.31 -4.86
CA MET A 67 -0.07 10.41 -5.45
C MET A 67 -0.19 10.50 -6.97
N GLY A 68 -0.58 9.44 -7.66
CA GLY A 68 -0.65 9.38 -9.12
C GLY A 68 0.72 9.56 -9.81
N SER A 69 1.81 9.32 -9.09
CA SER A 69 3.19 9.50 -9.57
C SER A 69 4.16 8.55 -8.86
N GLU A 70 5.37 8.43 -9.42
CA GLU A 70 6.46 7.70 -8.80
C GLU A 70 7.15 8.56 -7.72
N PRO A 71 7.66 7.95 -6.63
CA PRO A 71 8.49 8.67 -5.67
C PRO A 71 9.79 9.14 -6.33
N THR A 72 10.27 10.32 -5.94
CA THR A 72 11.55 10.89 -6.39
C THR A 72 12.74 10.37 -5.59
N ASP A 73 12.49 10.02 -4.34
CA ASP A 73 13.50 9.48 -3.42
C ASP A 73 12.87 8.45 -2.49
N THR A 74 13.70 7.51 -2.02
CA THR A 74 13.30 6.47 -1.07
C THR A 74 14.35 6.29 0.02
N ALA A 75 13.94 5.81 1.19
CA ALA A 75 14.84 5.30 2.23
C ALA A 75 14.14 4.15 2.97
N CYS A 76 14.89 3.09 3.29
CA CYS A 76 14.34 1.92 3.96
C CYS A 76 15.34 1.27 4.90
N PHE A 77 14.82 0.78 6.03
CA PHE A 77 15.52 -0.13 6.95
C PHE A 77 14.65 -1.35 7.19
N ALA A 78 15.29 -2.51 7.31
CA ALA A 78 14.61 -3.76 7.59
C ALA A 78 15.37 -4.57 8.66
N HIS A 79 14.62 -5.39 9.38
CA HIS A 79 15.20 -6.46 10.17
C HIS A 79 15.31 -7.71 9.29
N LEU A 80 16.51 -8.30 9.24
CA LEU A 80 16.74 -9.52 8.48
C LEU A 80 16.52 -10.74 9.36
N HIS A 81 15.56 -11.56 9.00
CA HIS A 81 15.30 -12.83 9.66
C HIS A 81 16.41 -13.84 9.35
N LYS A 82 16.64 -14.79 10.27
CA LYS A 82 17.66 -15.86 10.11
C LYS A 82 17.50 -16.72 8.84
N LEU A 83 16.33 -16.70 8.20
CA LEU A 83 16.06 -17.39 6.95
C LEU A 83 16.44 -16.59 5.70
N GLY A 84 17.04 -15.39 5.86
CA GLY A 84 17.63 -14.62 4.77
C GLY A 84 16.70 -13.66 4.06
N VAL A 85 15.52 -13.37 4.61
CA VAL A 85 14.56 -12.37 4.13
C VAL A 85 14.30 -11.31 5.20
N ASP A 86 13.74 -10.18 4.82
CA ASP A 86 13.21 -9.23 5.80
C ASP A 86 11.90 -9.76 6.40
N ASP A 87 11.75 -9.67 7.71
CA ASP A 87 10.49 -10.03 8.37
C ASP A 87 9.69 -8.82 8.85
N TYR A 88 10.34 -7.65 8.99
CA TYR A 88 9.68 -6.34 9.08
C TYR A 88 10.57 -5.22 8.57
N ALA A 89 9.95 -4.17 8.06
CA ALA A 89 10.63 -3.02 7.51
C ALA A 89 9.86 -1.71 7.78
N ALA A 90 10.61 -0.61 7.73
CA ALA A 90 10.07 0.74 7.73
C ALA A 90 10.75 1.58 6.66
N GLY A 91 9.98 2.36 5.93
CA GLY A 91 10.53 3.19 4.86
C GLY A 91 9.84 4.53 4.71
N VAL A 92 10.51 5.39 3.93
CA VAL A 92 10.05 6.72 3.55
C VAL A 92 10.10 6.85 2.04
N LEU A 93 9.06 7.42 1.46
CA LEU A 93 8.94 7.78 0.05
C LEU A 93 8.75 9.29 -0.05
N ARG A 94 9.50 9.95 -0.92
CA ARG A 94 9.33 11.38 -1.23
C ARG A 94 8.67 11.54 -2.58
N PHE A 95 7.67 12.41 -2.69
CA PHE A 95 7.02 12.78 -3.94
C PHE A 95 7.25 14.27 -4.23
N GLY A 96 8.25 14.54 -5.06
CA GLY A 96 8.72 15.90 -5.31
C GLY A 96 9.21 16.60 -4.05
N ASP A 97 8.87 17.89 -3.93
CA ASP A 97 9.26 18.74 -2.80
C ASP A 97 8.17 18.93 -1.73
N LYS A 98 6.98 18.33 -1.94
CA LYS A 98 5.78 18.66 -1.16
C LYS A 98 5.24 17.53 -0.30
N THR A 99 5.45 16.27 -0.68
CA THR A 99 4.82 15.15 -0.01
C THR A 99 5.83 14.12 0.47
N LEU A 100 5.71 13.73 1.73
CA LEU A 100 6.41 12.60 2.31
C LEU A 100 5.41 11.51 2.69
N ALA A 101 5.78 10.27 2.40
CA ALA A 101 5.03 9.12 2.85
C ALA A 101 5.93 8.20 3.68
N THR A 102 5.39 7.64 4.74
CA THR A 102 6.04 6.61 5.55
C THR A 102 5.23 5.34 5.48
N PHE A 103 5.91 4.21 5.54
CA PHE A 103 5.24 2.93 5.69
C PHE A 103 5.97 2.05 6.70
N THR A 104 5.20 1.15 7.32
CA THR A 104 5.74 0.00 8.04
C THR A 104 5.06 -1.26 7.54
N CYS A 105 5.82 -2.35 7.48
CA CYS A 105 5.30 -3.65 7.07
C CYS A 105 5.98 -4.75 7.87
N GLY A 106 5.32 -5.88 8.05
CA GLY A 106 5.94 -6.99 8.75
C GLY A 106 5.09 -8.25 8.80
N MET A 107 5.78 -9.38 8.91
CA MET A 107 5.18 -10.72 9.00
C MET A 107 5.26 -11.29 10.42
N THR A 108 6.03 -10.65 11.30
CA THR A 108 6.28 -11.05 12.69
C THR A 108 5.91 -9.95 13.70
N VAL A 109 5.21 -8.92 13.24
CA VAL A 109 4.84 -7.75 14.04
C VAL A 109 3.33 -7.57 14.05
N ALA A 110 2.71 -7.59 15.24
CA ALA A 110 1.32 -7.18 15.40
C ALA A 110 1.26 -5.65 15.35
N ASN A 111 0.57 -5.13 14.34
CA ASN A 111 0.39 -3.70 14.12
C ASN A 111 -1.01 -3.44 13.57
N ASP A 112 -1.48 -2.21 13.64
CA ASP A 112 -2.70 -1.81 12.95
C ASP A 112 -2.50 -1.79 11.43
N TRP A 113 -3.61 -1.66 10.67
CA TRP A 113 -3.58 -1.60 9.21
C TRP A 113 -4.00 -0.23 8.68
N THR A 114 -3.98 0.78 9.55
CA THR A 114 -4.46 2.12 9.23
C THR A 114 -3.58 2.80 8.18
N THR A 115 -4.22 3.39 7.18
CA THR A 115 -3.61 4.39 6.32
C THR A 115 -4.19 5.76 6.65
N TYR A 116 -3.32 6.71 6.90
CA TYR A 116 -3.64 8.10 7.25
C TYR A 116 -3.02 9.04 6.23
N ILE A 117 -3.83 9.98 5.73
CA ILE A 117 -3.42 10.93 4.69
C ILE A 117 -3.76 12.32 5.18
N ALA A 118 -2.76 13.20 5.28
CA ALA A 118 -2.93 14.58 5.71
C ALA A 118 -2.56 15.54 4.59
N GLY A 119 -3.44 16.48 4.33
CA GLY A 119 -3.24 17.63 3.45
C GLY A 119 -3.15 18.94 4.22
N ASP A 120 -3.13 20.05 3.51
CA ASP A 120 -3.16 21.39 4.10
C ASP A 120 -4.59 21.91 4.43
N ASP A 121 -5.62 21.18 4.03
CA ASP A 121 -7.03 21.55 4.22
C ASP A 121 -7.88 20.44 4.88
N GLY A 122 -7.27 19.31 5.25
CA GLY A 122 -7.96 18.21 5.91
C GLY A 122 -7.14 16.95 6.00
N GLU A 123 -7.77 15.90 6.50
CA GLU A 123 -7.16 14.59 6.66
C GLU A 123 -8.16 13.46 6.37
N ILE A 124 -7.65 12.33 5.93
CA ILE A 124 -8.42 11.09 5.76
C ILE A 124 -7.75 9.97 6.53
N ALA A 125 -8.55 9.14 7.20
CA ALA A 125 -8.09 7.91 7.83
C ALA A 125 -8.95 6.73 7.38
N ILE A 126 -8.31 5.66 6.91
CA ILE A 126 -8.92 4.37 6.60
C ILE A 126 -8.26 3.29 7.45
N ASN A 127 -9.04 2.60 8.28
CA ASN A 127 -8.49 1.65 9.25
C ASN A 127 -7.98 0.36 8.62
N ASP A 128 -8.59 -0.07 7.53
CA ASP A 128 -8.18 -1.26 6.79
C ASP A 128 -8.46 -1.05 5.30
N PRO A 129 -7.49 -0.53 4.54
CA PRO A 129 -7.63 -0.38 3.10
C PRO A 129 -7.52 -1.71 2.34
N TRP A 130 -7.11 -2.79 3.00
CA TRP A 130 -6.79 -4.07 2.37
C TRP A 130 -7.98 -5.01 2.28
N LEU A 131 -8.76 -5.12 3.37
CA LEU A 131 -9.89 -6.03 3.53
C LEU A 131 -11.08 -5.39 4.28
N GLY A 132 -11.02 -4.08 4.54
CA GLY A 132 -11.92 -3.37 5.43
C GLY A 132 -13.40 -3.35 5.02
N ASP A 133 -14.20 -2.76 5.90
CA ASP A 133 -15.66 -2.72 5.83
C ASP A 133 -16.23 -1.73 4.80
N GLY A 134 -15.36 -1.11 4.02
CA GLY A 134 -15.77 -0.13 3.00
C GLY A 134 -16.03 1.26 3.57
N THR A 135 -15.47 1.60 4.74
CA THR A 135 -15.61 2.93 5.35
C THR A 135 -14.27 3.60 5.60
N PHE A 136 -14.28 4.93 5.59
CA PHE A 136 -13.16 5.76 6.02
C PHE A 136 -13.68 7.12 6.51
N THR A 137 -12.84 7.87 7.21
CA THR A 137 -13.21 9.19 7.74
C THR A 137 -12.50 10.31 6.97
N LEU A 138 -13.23 11.39 6.73
CA LEU A 138 -12.69 12.68 6.26
C LEU A 138 -12.91 13.70 7.36
N THR A 139 -11.82 14.35 7.81
CA THR A 139 -11.87 15.48 8.74
C THR A 139 -11.42 16.75 8.03
N LYS A 140 -12.29 17.76 8.01
CA LYS A 140 -12.03 19.06 7.39
C LYS A 140 -12.76 20.16 8.16
N GLY A 141 -12.08 21.31 8.39
CA GLY A 141 -12.68 22.43 9.10
C GLY A 141 -13.17 22.08 10.51
N GLY A 142 -12.52 21.14 11.20
CA GLY A 142 -12.92 20.68 12.54
C GLY A 142 -14.12 19.71 12.55
N THR A 143 -14.64 19.32 11.39
CA THR A 143 -15.74 18.38 11.27
C THR A 143 -15.26 17.05 10.68
N THR A 144 -15.59 15.95 11.34
CA THR A 144 -15.31 14.59 10.85
C THR A 144 -16.59 13.96 10.31
N GLN A 145 -16.51 13.41 9.11
CA GLN A 145 -17.59 12.65 8.50
C GLN A 145 -17.10 11.25 8.09
N THR A 146 -17.98 10.27 8.19
CA THR A 146 -17.74 8.93 7.69
C THR A 146 -18.17 8.85 6.24
N ILE A 147 -17.28 8.39 5.39
CA ILE A 147 -17.53 8.09 3.97
C ILE A 147 -17.76 6.58 3.87
N GLU A 148 -18.85 6.20 3.24
CA GLU A 148 -19.19 4.80 2.98
C GLU A 148 -19.14 4.50 1.48
N ALA A 149 -18.43 3.44 1.13
CA ALA A 149 -18.41 2.86 -0.22
C ALA A 149 -18.29 1.33 -0.08
N LYS A 150 -19.35 0.76 0.48
CA LYS A 150 -19.45 -0.67 0.82
C LYS A 150 -19.76 -1.52 -0.39
N THR A 151 -19.46 -2.79 -0.29
CA THR A 151 -19.84 -3.83 -1.25
C THR A 151 -20.06 -5.14 -0.51
N ASP A 152 -21.04 -5.92 -0.97
CA ASP A 152 -21.25 -7.30 -0.47
C ASP A 152 -20.42 -8.32 -1.27
N MET A 153 -19.73 -7.88 -2.32
CA MET A 153 -18.92 -8.76 -3.15
C MET A 153 -17.55 -9.03 -2.48
N PRO A 154 -17.14 -10.29 -2.36
CA PRO A 154 -15.81 -10.61 -1.87
C PRO A 154 -14.70 -9.96 -2.71
N VAL A 155 -13.61 -9.52 -2.07
CA VAL A 155 -12.55 -8.76 -2.73
C VAL A 155 -11.92 -9.48 -3.92
N TYR A 156 -11.75 -10.80 -3.85
CA TYR A 156 -11.23 -11.59 -4.98
C TYR A 156 -12.27 -11.77 -6.10
N ALA A 157 -13.56 -11.71 -5.78
CA ALA A 157 -14.60 -11.68 -6.82
C ALA A 157 -14.58 -10.35 -7.58
N LEU A 158 -14.41 -9.21 -6.87
CA LEU A 158 -14.20 -7.91 -7.51
C LEU A 158 -12.98 -7.90 -8.45
N GLU A 159 -11.89 -8.55 -8.03
CA GLU A 159 -10.69 -8.68 -8.86
C GLU A 159 -10.98 -9.50 -10.13
N ALA A 160 -11.67 -10.64 -9.99
CA ALA A 160 -12.07 -11.48 -11.13
C ALA A 160 -13.01 -10.75 -12.10
N GLU A 161 -14.00 -10.01 -11.58
CA GLU A 161 -14.89 -9.17 -12.39
C GLU A 161 -14.13 -8.07 -13.13
N SER A 162 -13.20 -7.40 -12.44
CA SER A 162 -12.34 -6.37 -13.03
C SER A 162 -11.47 -6.95 -14.16
N PHE A 163 -10.93 -8.15 -13.97
CA PHE A 163 -10.15 -8.85 -14.99
C PHE A 163 -11.01 -9.26 -16.18
N ALA A 164 -12.20 -9.81 -15.93
CA ALA A 164 -13.16 -10.16 -17.00
C ALA A 164 -13.58 -8.93 -17.82
N ALA A 165 -13.83 -7.80 -17.15
CA ALA A 165 -14.14 -6.54 -17.83
C ALA A 165 -12.96 -6.06 -18.71
N ALA A 166 -11.71 -6.19 -18.23
CA ALA A 166 -10.54 -5.83 -19.01
C ALA A 166 -10.34 -6.71 -20.25
N ILE A 167 -10.62 -8.03 -20.18
CA ILE A 167 -10.63 -8.91 -21.35
C ILE A 167 -11.66 -8.43 -22.39
N ASN A 168 -12.79 -7.88 -21.94
CA ASN A 168 -13.85 -7.35 -22.79
C ASN A 168 -13.64 -5.88 -23.21
N GLY A 169 -12.43 -5.33 -23.01
CA GLY A 169 -12.02 -4.02 -23.51
C GLY A 169 -12.15 -2.87 -22.52
N ALA A 170 -12.53 -3.10 -21.28
CA ALA A 170 -12.47 -2.07 -20.25
C ALA A 170 -11.02 -1.75 -19.87
N ALA A 171 -10.76 -0.50 -19.48
CA ALA A 171 -9.43 -0.13 -18.94
C ALA A 171 -9.17 -0.86 -17.62
N PRO A 172 -8.02 -1.53 -17.47
CA PRO A 172 -7.69 -2.21 -16.22
C PRO A 172 -7.41 -1.18 -15.11
N TRP A 173 -7.82 -1.48 -13.87
CA TRP A 173 -7.53 -0.66 -12.70
C TRP A 173 -6.05 -0.62 -12.32
N ILE A 174 -5.32 -1.67 -12.65
CA ILE A 174 -3.87 -1.77 -12.47
C ILE A 174 -3.27 -2.06 -13.82
N THR A 175 -2.46 -1.15 -14.32
CA THR A 175 -1.77 -1.31 -15.59
C THR A 175 -0.46 -2.07 -15.42
N ARG A 176 0.11 -2.51 -16.53
CA ARG A 176 1.46 -3.08 -16.55
C ARG A 176 2.49 -2.08 -16.04
N GLU A 177 2.36 -0.82 -16.41
CA GLU A 177 3.27 0.28 -16.01
C GLU A 177 3.18 0.51 -14.49
N ASP A 178 1.98 0.47 -13.90
CA ASP A 178 1.79 0.57 -12.46
C ASP A 178 2.47 -0.60 -11.73
N THR A 179 2.30 -1.83 -12.23
CA THR A 179 2.94 -3.02 -11.67
C THR A 179 4.47 -2.91 -11.73
N LEU A 180 5.02 -2.56 -12.88
CA LEU A 180 6.48 -2.39 -13.04
C LEU A 180 7.03 -1.24 -12.20
N GLY A 181 6.28 -0.13 -12.08
CA GLY A 181 6.63 0.98 -11.20
C GLY A 181 6.70 0.54 -9.74
N ASN A 182 5.71 -0.23 -9.28
CA ASN A 182 5.72 -0.76 -7.91
C ASN A 182 6.94 -1.65 -7.64
N MET A 183 7.25 -2.55 -8.57
CA MET A 183 8.42 -3.43 -8.45
C MET A 183 9.73 -2.64 -8.40
N ARG A 184 9.91 -1.62 -9.24
CA ARG A 184 11.13 -0.77 -9.21
C ARG A 184 11.33 -0.10 -7.86
N VAL A 185 10.26 0.41 -7.25
CA VAL A 185 10.33 1.02 -5.92
C VAL A 185 10.68 -0.02 -4.86
N LEU A 186 10.08 -1.21 -4.93
CA LEU A 186 10.38 -2.31 -4.00
C LEU A 186 11.83 -2.78 -4.12
N ASP A 187 12.36 -2.89 -5.33
CA ASP A 187 13.78 -3.26 -5.55
C ASP A 187 14.72 -2.23 -4.93
N GLN A 188 14.45 -0.93 -5.12
CA GLN A 188 15.22 0.14 -4.48
C GLN A 188 15.17 0.06 -2.95
N LEU A 189 13.98 -0.17 -2.36
CA LEU A 189 13.82 -0.29 -0.91
C LEU A 189 14.56 -1.52 -0.36
N ARG A 190 14.50 -2.65 -1.07
CA ARG A 190 15.23 -3.88 -0.70
C ARG A 190 16.74 -3.67 -0.74
N GLU A 191 17.25 -3.06 -1.81
CA GLU A 191 18.67 -2.72 -1.93
C GLU A 191 19.15 -1.83 -0.78
N GLN A 192 18.41 -0.76 -0.46
CA GLN A 192 18.72 0.15 0.64
C GLN A 192 18.69 -0.54 2.01
N ALA A 193 17.77 -1.48 2.20
CA ALA A 193 17.63 -2.25 3.43
C ALA A 193 18.61 -3.43 3.53
N GLY A 194 19.42 -3.70 2.52
CA GLY A 194 20.34 -4.83 2.47
C GLY A 194 19.63 -6.19 2.33
N VAL A 195 18.40 -6.19 1.83
CA VAL A 195 17.63 -7.43 1.56
C VAL A 195 18.06 -7.99 0.22
N PRO A 196 18.41 -9.29 0.13
CA PRO A 196 18.81 -9.90 -1.14
C PRO A 196 17.71 -9.79 -2.21
N VAL A 197 18.09 -9.37 -3.41
CA VAL A 197 17.21 -9.39 -4.59
C VAL A 197 17.62 -10.60 -5.43
N PRO A 198 16.73 -11.56 -5.72
CA PRO A 198 17.04 -12.68 -6.58
C PRO A 198 17.53 -12.19 -7.96
N ALA A 199 18.52 -12.90 -8.54
CA ALA A 199 19.09 -12.58 -9.85
C ALA A 199 18.11 -12.84 -11.00
#